data_3003e2e950eee3de40348bea340c5e79
#
_entry.id   3003e2e950eee3de40348bea340c5e79
#
_cell.length_a   1.000
_cell.length_b   1.000
_cell.length_c   1.000
_cell.angle_alpha   90.00
_cell.angle_beta   90.00
_cell.angle_gamma   90.00
#
_symmetry.space_group_name_H-M   'P 1'
#
loop_
_entity.id
_entity.type
_entity.pdbx_description
1 polymer ?
#
loop_
_entity_poly.entity_id
_entity_poly.type
_entity_poly.pdbx_seq_one_letter_code
_entity_poly.pdbx_strand_id
1 'polypeptide(L)' 'MQLSKRQLDTMDAFMLLSMVNMKLRDEYNSLDSLCSSCDIPKSALKVKMGSIDMEYYPDSNQFR' A
#
# COMPACT_ATOMS: atom_id res chain seq x y z
N MET A 1 -4.90 -0.93 -13.68
CA MET A 1 -3.93 -1.92 -13.20
C MET A 1 -4.19 -2.25 -11.76
N GLN A 2 -4.31 -3.52 -11.44
CA GLN A 2 -4.67 -3.96 -10.10
C GLN A 2 -3.44 -4.36 -9.30
N LEU A 3 -3.34 -3.86 -8.08
CA LEU A 3 -2.28 -4.22 -7.16
C LEU A 3 -2.49 -5.63 -6.66
N SER A 4 -1.43 -6.43 -6.56
CA SER A 4 -1.51 -7.79 -6.08
C SER A 4 -0.32 -8.11 -5.18
N LYS A 5 -0.42 -9.24 -4.45
CA LYS A 5 0.68 -9.67 -3.60
C LYS A 5 1.95 -9.92 -4.40
N ARG A 6 1.82 -10.39 -5.64
CA ARG A 6 2.96 -10.63 -6.51
C ARG A 6 3.72 -9.32 -6.80
N GLN A 7 2.97 -8.25 -7.07
CA GLN A 7 3.58 -6.94 -7.29
C GLN A 7 4.23 -6.42 -6.00
N LEU A 8 3.61 -6.71 -4.86
CA LEU A 8 4.18 -6.35 -3.57
C LEU A 8 5.57 -6.96 -3.39
N ASP A 9 5.74 -8.22 -3.78
CA ASP A 9 6.99 -8.94 -3.60
C ASP A 9 8.07 -8.54 -4.61
N THR A 10 7.68 -8.16 -5.82
CA THR A 10 8.61 -7.95 -6.93
C THR A 10 8.85 -6.48 -7.27
N MET A 11 7.93 -5.61 -6.89
CA MET A 11 8.02 -4.20 -7.25
C MET A 11 8.96 -3.44 -6.32
N ASP A 12 9.67 -2.46 -6.86
CA ASP A 12 10.47 -1.54 -6.06
C ASP A 12 9.59 -0.84 -5.02
N ALA A 13 10.09 -0.70 -3.79
CA ALA A 13 9.31 -0.15 -2.69
C ALA A 13 8.87 1.30 -2.95
N PHE A 14 9.69 2.11 -3.59
CA PHE A 14 9.32 3.49 -3.90
C PHE A 14 8.24 3.57 -4.97
N MET A 15 8.30 2.70 -5.97
CA MET A 15 7.25 2.62 -6.98
C MET A 15 5.96 2.12 -6.36
N LEU A 16 6.05 1.14 -5.49
CA LEU A 16 4.90 0.61 -4.78
C LEU A 16 4.27 1.69 -3.91
N LEU A 17 5.08 2.49 -3.23
CA LEU A 17 4.61 3.61 -2.41
C LEU A 17 3.74 4.57 -3.24
N SER A 18 4.22 4.96 -4.41
CA SER A 18 3.48 5.86 -5.29
C SER A 18 2.14 5.25 -5.71
N MET A 19 2.15 3.99 -6.09
CA MET A 19 0.94 3.30 -6.53
C MET A 19 -0.06 3.15 -5.39
N VAL A 20 0.41 2.74 -4.21
CA VAL A 20 -0.47 2.55 -3.06
C VAL A 20 -1.10 3.87 -2.63
N ASN A 21 -0.31 4.94 -2.54
CA ASN A 21 -0.84 6.24 -2.15
C ASN A 21 -1.83 6.79 -3.17
N MET A 22 -1.60 6.56 -4.44
CA MET A 22 -2.54 6.95 -5.49
C MET A 22 -3.87 6.23 -5.33
N LYS A 23 -3.84 4.93 -5.06
CA LYS A 23 -5.05 4.15 -4.86
C LYS A 23 -5.79 4.55 -3.59
N LEU A 24 -5.06 4.83 -2.51
CA LEU A 24 -5.67 5.29 -1.27
C LEU A 24 -6.35 6.65 -1.47
N ARG A 25 -5.77 7.51 -2.28
CA ARG A 25 -6.36 8.81 -2.57
C ARG A 25 -7.60 8.71 -3.46
N ASP A 26 -7.54 7.87 -4.49
CA ASP A 26 -8.55 7.86 -5.53
C ASP A 26 -9.61 6.76 -5.41
N GLU A 27 -9.28 5.61 -4.83
CA GLU A 27 -10.14 4.44 -4.88
C GLU A 27 -10.56 3.87 -3.53
N TYR A 28 -9.74 4.00 -2.50
CA TYR A 28 -9.99 3.36 -1.21
C TYR A 28 -9.94 4.36 -0.07
N ASN A 29 -10.85 4.19 0.90
CA ASN A 29 -10.95 5.08 2.05
C ASN A 29 -9.98 4.73 3.17
N SER A 30 -9.39 3.56 3.13
CA SER A 30 -8.50 3.10 4.18
C SER A 30 -7.57 2.01 3.66
N LEU A 31 -6.52 1.76 4.43
CA LEU A 31 -5.58 0.69 4.10
C LEU A 31 -6.27 -0.67 4.17
N ASP A 32 -7.17 -0.86 5.13
CA ASP A 32 -7.93 -2.10 5.24
C ASP A 32 -8.75 -2.37 3.98
N SER A 33 -9.41 -1.34 3.44
CA SER A 33 -10.19 -1.46 2.21
C SER A 33 -9.31 -1.84 1.03
N LEU A 34 -8.17 -1.19 0.91
CA LEU A 34 -7.23 -1.48 -0.18
C LEU A 34 -6.74 -2.94 -0.10
N CYS A 35 -6.31 -3.35 1.07
CA CYS A 35 -5.75 -4.69 1.25
C CYS A 35 -6.81 -5.76 1.03
N SER A 36 -8.04 -5.52 1.49
CA SER A 36 -9.15 -6.44 1.30
C SER A 36 -9.51 -6.60 -0.18
N SER A 37 -9.59 -5.49 -0.90
CA SER A 37 -9.94 -5.51 -2.33
C SER A 37 -8.85 -6.15 -3.19
N CYS A 38 -7.60 -5.94 -2.83
CA CYS A 38 -6.47 -6.44 -3.61
C CYS A 38 -5.96 -7.79 -3.12
N ASP A 39 -6.58 -8.33 -2.08
CA ASP A 39 -6.19 -9.60 -1.48
C ASP A 39 -4.71 -9.62 -1.06
N ILE A 40 -4.31 -8.56 -0.37
CA ILE A 40 -2.95 -8.40 0.11
C ILE A 40 -2.96 -8.40 1.64
N PRO A 41 -2.09 -9.18 2.29
CA PRO A 41 -1.97 -9.10 3.74
C PRO A 41 -1.49 -7.70 4.15
N LYS A 42 -2.22 -7.06 5.06
CA LYS A 42 -1.88 -5.73 5.54
C LYS A 42 -0.49 -5.68 6.17
N SER A 43 -0.14 -6.71 6.93
CA SER A 43 1.17 -6.80 7.55
C SER A 43 2.30 -6.85 6.51
N ALA A 44 2.10 -7.57 5.41
CA ALA A 44 3.10 -7.67 4.35
C ALA A 44 3.35 -6.31 3.70
N LEU A 45 2.29 -5.55 3.46
CA LEU A 45 2.42 -4.20 2.90
C LEU A 45 3.13 -3.26 3.86
N LYS A 46 2.79 -3.34 5.14
CA LYS A 46 3.45 -2.52 6.17
C LYS A 46 4.95 -2.82 6.27
N VAL A 47 5.32 -4.09 6.21
CA VAL A 47 6.73 -4.49 6.23
C VAL A 47 7.46 -3.94 5.02
N LYS A 48 6.85 -4.05 3.85
CA LYS A 48 7.46 -3.53 2.61
C LYS A 48 7.67 -2.03 2.67
N MET A 49 6.67 -1.29 3.14
CA MET A 49 6.80 0.16 3.29
C MET A 49 7.80 0.54 4.38
N GLY A 50 7.84 -0.24 5.44
CA GLY A 50 8.80 -0.04 6.53
C GLY A 50 10.25 -0.16 6.07
N SER A 51 10.51 -0.92 5.02
CA SER A 51 11.86 -1.08 4.47
C SER A 51 12.43 0.24 3.92
N ILE A 52 11.55 1.21 3.64
CA ILE A 52 11.96 2.56 3.19
C ILE A 52 11.50 3.63 4.17
N ASP A 53 11.32 3.25 5.43
CA ASP A 53 10.92 4.15 6.52
C ASP A 53 9.58 4.84 6.33
N MET A 54 8.65 4.18 5.65
CA MET A 54 7.30 4.71 5.45
C MET A 54 6.32 4.05 6.39
N GLU A 55 5.42 4.84 6.97
CA GLU A 55 4.35 4.35 7.84
C GLU A 55 3.01 4.83 7.31
N TYR A 56 1.96 4.05 7.59
CA TYR A 56 0.61 4.43 7.23
C TYR A 56 0.03 5.38 8.28
N TYR A 57 -0.49 6.51 7.80
CA TYR A 57 -1.15 7.50 8.65
C TYR A 57 -2.63 7.55 8.32
N PRO A 58 -3.49 7.00 9.20
CA PRO A 58 -4.94 6.96 8.93
C PRO A 58 -5.56 8.34 8.75
N ASP A 59 -5.04 9.35 9.43
CA ASP A 59 -5.58 10.70 9.36
C ASP A 59 -5.52 11.28 7.93
N SER A 60 -4.45 10.99 7.23
CA SER A 60 -4.28 11.46 5.85
C SER A 60 -4.49 10.34 4.83
N ASN A 61 -4.74 9.12 5.29
CA ASN A 61 -4.95 7.94 4.45
C ASN A 61 -3.82 7.75 3.44
N GLN A 62 -2.58 7.78 3.94
CA GLN A 62 -1.42 7.60 3.08
C GLN A 62 -0.22 7.10 3.87
N PHE A 63 0.74 6.53 3.15
CA PHE A 63 2.06 6.21 3.69
C PHE A 63 2.98 7.43 3.53
N ARG A 64 3.75 7.71 4.57
CA ARG A 64 4.73 8.80 4.51
C ARG A 64 5.78 8.70 5.61
#